data_1fd9cd319d000b9c9792909280157fd7
#
_entry.id   1fd9cd319d000b9c9792909280157fd7
#
_cell.length_a   1.000
_cell.length_b   1.000
_cell.length_c   1.000
_cell.angle_alpha   90.00
_cell.angle_beta   90.00
_cell.angle_gamma   90.00
#
_symmetry.space_group_name_H-M   'P 1'
#
loop_
_entity.id
_entity.type
_entity.pdbx_description
1 polymer ?
#
loop_
_entity_poly.entity_id
_entity_poly.type
_entity_poly.pdbx_seq_one_letter_code
_entity_poly.pdbx_strand_id
1 'polypeptide(L)'
;IARKAGLRAVPHGGELLGPEHLREVLDFLKPTRLGHGVRAAESPDVLRRVIDEGVAFEVCPASNVSLGVYSEASGVPVRTLMDAGATIALGADDPLLFLSRLTAQYETLREQGFDDAELAALASSSVEASFADGASKRTWKAEIQDWLAADPSNDDDAEAHGA
;
A
#
# COMPACT_ATOMS: atom_id res chain seq x y z
N ILE A 1 -19.63 17.63 5.68
CA ILE A 1 -20.55 17.63 4.53
C ILE A 1 -20.34 16.36 3.71
N ALA A 2 -19.11 16.09 3.19
CA ALA A 2 -18.80 14.95 2.32
C ALA A 2 -19.24 13.58 2.91
N ARG A 3 -18.88 13.28 4.15
CA ARG A 3 -19.30 12.04 4.83
C ARG A 3 -20.82 11.90 4.98
N LYS A 4 -21.53 13.01 5.24
CA LYS A 4 -23.01 13.01 5.29
C LYS A 4 -23.63 12.70 3.94
N ALA A 5 -22.90 12.95 2.85
CA ALA A 5 -23.28 12.60 1.48
C ALA A 5 -22.84 11.18 1.06
N GLY A 6 -22.31 10.36 2.00
CA GLY A 6 -21.88 8.99 1.73
C GLY A 6 -20.47 8.87 1.13
N LEU A 7 -19.73 9.97 1.00
CA LEU A 7 -18.36 9.94 0.50
C LEU A 7 -17.40 9.45 1.58
N ARG A 8 -16.42 8.66 1.17
CA ARG A 8 -15.36 8.16 2.06
C ARG A 8 -14.21 9.16 2.08
N ALA A 9 -13.57 9.31 3.25
CA ALA A 9 -12.43 10.21 3.42
C ALA A 9 -11.12 9.46 3.16
N VAL A 10 -10.27 10.06 2.33
CA VAL A 10 -8.92 9.57 2.02
C VAL A 10 -7.95 10.76 2.12
N PRO A 11 -7.72 11.31 3.33
CA PRO A 11 -6.78 12.42 3.51
C PRO A 11 -5.34 11.93 3.49
N HIS A 12 -4.42 12.82 3.11
CA HIS A 12 -2.99 12.63 3.40
C HIS A 12 -2.74 12.83 4.90
N GLY A 13 -1.88 12.00 5.47
CA GLY A 13 -1.46 12.13 6.87
C GLY A 13 -0.32 11.18 7.20
N GLY A 14 0.57 11.57 8.14
CA GLY A 14 1.69 10.74 8.53
C GLY A 14 2.71 10.50 7.43
N GLU A 15 2.93 11.51 6.61
CA GLU A 15 4.00 11.59 5.61
C GLU A 15 5.05 12.59 6.07
N LEU A 16 4.79 13.90 5.90
CA LEU A 16 5.70 14.95 6.32
C LEU A 16 5.62 15.22 7.83
N LEU A 17 4.44 15.05 8.42
CA LEU A 17 4.20 15.22 9.85
C LEU A 17 4.08 13.87 10.55
N GLY A 18 4.55 13.81 11.79
CA GLY A 18 4.65 12.58 12.57
C GLY A 18 3.33 12.08 13.19
N PRO A 19 3.41 11.13 14.15
CA PRO A 19 2.27 10.45 14.73
C PRO A 19 1.21 11.36 15.37
N GLU A 20 1.61 12.50 15.92
CA GLU A 20 0.64 13.42 16.54
C GLU A 20 -0.35 13.99 15.52
N HIS A 21 0.14 14.34 14.32
CA HIS A 21 -0.74 14.77 13.23
C HIS A 21 -1.69 13.64 12.80
N LEU A 22 -1.21 12.37 12.80
CA LEU A 22 -2.08 11.24 12.53
C LEU A 22 -3.23 11.10 13.54
N ARG A 23 -2.99 11.38 14.83
CA ARG A 23 -4.04 11.41 15.84
C ARG A 23 -5.13 12.42 15.48
N GLU A 24 -4.73 13.62 15.05
CA GLU A 24 -5.68 14.65 14.62
C GLU A 24 -6.45 14.22 13.38
N VAL A 25 -5.78 13.64 12.38
CA VAL A 25 -6.43 13.11 11.17
C VAL A 25 -7.47 12.05 11.51
N LEU A 26 -7.13 11.11 12.40
CA LEU A 26 -8.06 10.08 12.88
C LEU A 26 -9.23 10.69 13.63
N ASP A 27 -8.98 11.68 14.50
CA ASP A 27 -10.02 12.30 15.33
C ASP A 27 -11.03 13.11 14.51
N PHE A 28 -10.54 13.94 13.60
CA PHE A 28 -11.37 14.92 12.91
C PHE A 28 -11.86 14.47 11.55
N LEU A 29 -11.05 13.71 10.79
CA LEU A 29 -11.38 13.33 9.43
C LEU A 29 -12.00 11.93 9.33
N LYS A 30 -11.76 11.06 10.34
CA LYS A 30 -12.26 9.68 10.36
C LYS A 30 -12.04 8.98 9.01
N PRO A 31 -10.79 8.84 8.59
CA PRO A 31 -10.45 8.34 7.27
C PRO A 31 -10.89 6.88 7.07
N THR A 32 -11.13 6.50 5.83
CA THR A 32 -11.24 5.10 5.42
C THR A 32 -9.87 4.57 4.98
N ARG A 33 -9.06 5.45 4.37
CA ARG A 33 -7.66 5.22 4.01
C ARG A 33 -6.87 6.48 4.33
N LEU A 34 -5.59 6.31 4.57
CA LEU A 34 -4.62 7.40 4.73
C LEU A 34 -3.73 7.44 3.50
N GLY A 35 -3.68 8.56 2.78
CA GLY A 35 -2.59 8.83 1.87
C GLY A 35 -1.28 8.79 2.67
N HIS A 36 -0.41 7.86 2.34
CA HIS A 36 0.82 7.48 3.04
C HIS A 36 0.61 6.84 4.42
N GLY A 37 0.56 7.61 5.48
CA GLY A 37 0.43 7.08 6.84
C GLY A 37 1.71 6.47 7.42
N VAL A 38 2.80 6.44 6.67
CA VAL A 38 4.02 5.66 6.95
C VAL A 38 4.66 5.98 8.30
N ARG A 39 4.54 7.23 8.77
CA ARG A 39 5.09 7.64 10.07
C ARG A 39 4.28 7.17 11.28
N ALA A 40 3.16 6.45 11.07
CA ALA A 40 2.51 5.70 12.13
C ALA A 40 3.45 4.66 12.77
N ALA A 41 4.39 4.11 12.00
CA ALA A 41 5.40 3.17 12.48
C ALA A 41 6.33 3.76 13.58
N GLU A 42 6.39 5.09 13.72
CA GLU A 42 7.16 5.77 14.76
C GLU A 42 6.48 5.73 16.15
N SER A 43 5.20 5.30 16.23
CA SER A 43 4.42 5.26 17.46
C SER A 43 3.52 4.02 17.50
N PRO A 44 3.87 2.99 18.30
CA PRO A 44 3.13 1.73 18.35
C PRO A 44 1.64 1.88 18.69
N ASP A 45 1.27 2.84 19.52
CA ASP A 45 -0.11 3.11 19.87
C ASP A 45 -0.89 3.81 18.74
N VAL A 46 -0.23 4.70 17.96
CA VAL A 46 -0.87 5.29 16.77
C VAL A 46 -1.05 4.22 15.70
N LEU A 47 -0.03 3.41 15.43
CA LEU A 47 -0.11 2.31 14.48
C LEU A 47 -1.24 1.34 14.84
N ARG A 48 -1.28 0.91 16.10
CA ARG A 48 -2.36 0.03 16.58
C ARG A 48 -3.73 0.68 16.39
N ARG A 49 -3.87 1.95 16.74
CA ARG A 49 -5.11 2.69 16.56
C ARG A 49 -5.59 2.72 15.12
N VAL A 50 -4.68 3.00 14.16
CA VAL A 50 -5.02 2.98 12.73
C VAL A 50 -5.54 1.60 12.31
N ILE A 51 -4.87 0.52 12.77
CA ILE A 51 -5.26 -0.86 12.48
C ILE A 51 -6.62 -1.20 13.11
N ASP A 52 -6.81 -0.88 14.40
CA ASP A 52 -8.05 -1.17 15.14
C ASP A 52 -9.26 -0.41 14.58
N GLU A 53 -9.05 0.80 14.04
CA GLU A 53 -10.09 1.57 13.35
C GLU A 53 -10.33 1.08 11.90
N GLY A 54 -9.59 0.08 11.42
CA GLY A 54 -9.73 -0.50 10.09
C GLY A 54 -9.33 0.45 8.95
N VAL A 55 -8.42 1.38 9.22
CA VAL A 55 -7.95 2.37 8.24
C VAL A 55 -6.77 1.79 7.46
N ALA A 56 -6.85 1.79 6.14
CA ALA A 56 -5.76 1.33 5.29
C ALA A 56 -4.72 2.42 5.03
N PHE A 57 -3.48 2.01 4.84
CA PHE A 57 -2.34 2.85 4.46
C PHE A 57 -2.13 2.80 2.95
N GLU A 58 -1.99 3.95 2.29
CA GLU A 58 -1.59 4.05 0.88
C GLU A 58 -0.10 4.35 0.80
N VAL A 59 0.73 3.31 0.86
CA VAL A 59 2.19 3.45 0.96
C VAL A 59 2.81 3.61 -0.42
N CYS A 60 3.61 4.66 -0.60
CA CYS A 60 4.24 5.03 -1.86
C CYS A 60 5.77 5.18 -1.68
N PRO A 61 6.55 4.08 -1.69
CA PRO A 61 7.97 4.11 -1.34
C PRO A 61 8.80 5.11 -2.16
N ALA A 62 8.65 5.13 -3.49
CA ALA A 62 9.42 6.03 -4.35
C ALA A 62 9.12 7.52 -4.05
N SER A 63 7.85 7.87 -3.84
CA SER A 63 7.44 9.22 -3.45
C SER A 63 8.03 9.62 -2.10
N ASN A 64 7.95 8.74 -1.09
CA ASN A 64 8.48 9.01 0.24
C ASN A 64 10.00 9.26 0.24
N VAL A 65 10.76 8.59 -0.63
CA VAL A 65 12.18 8.86 -0.83
C VAL A 65 12.39 10.18 -1.58
N SER A 66 11.68 10.40 -2.67
CA SER A 66 11.82 11.61 -3.50
C SER A 66 11.49 12.88 -2.74
N LEU A 67 10.54 12.82 -1.80
CA LEU A 67 10.17 13.95 -0.93
C LEU A 67 11.08 14.07 0.32
N GLY A 68 12.05 13.18 0.49
CA GLY A 68 12.99 13.22 1.61
C GLY A 68 12.37 12.80 2.95
N VAL A 69 11.24 12.10 2.94
CA VAL A 69 10.65 11.51 4.16
C VAL A 69 11.56 10.40 4.68
N TYR A 70 12.13 9.64 3.77
CA TYR A 70 13.15 8.62 4.02
C TYR A 70 14.33 8.82 3.07
N SER A 71 15.53 8.46 3.50
CA SER A 71 16.76 8.61 2.70
C SER A 71 16.85 7.56 1.58
N GLU A 72 16.19 6.41 1.77
CA GLU A 72 16.19 5.29 0.83
C GLU A 72 14.94 4.43 1.01
N ALA A 73 14.61 3.63 0.00
CA ALA A 73 13.38 2.83 -0.01
C ALA A 73 13.34 1.76 1.09
N SER A 74 14.50 1.24 1.51
CA SER A 74 14.61 0.28 2.62
C SER A 74 14.23 0.89 3.97
N GLY A 75 14.28 2.22 4.09
CA GLY A 75 13.83 2.94 5.29
C GLY A 75 12.31 3.10 5.37
N VAL A 76 11.58 2.94 4.27
CA VAL A 76 10.11 3.01 4.29
C VAL A 76 9.56 1.79 5.02
N PRO A 77 8.74 1.94 6.08
CA PRO A 77 8.45 0.88 7.03
C PRO A 77 7.40 -0.14 6.55
N VAL A 78 7.45 -0.57 5.28
CA VAL A 78 6.47 -1.52 4.71
C VAL A 78 6.43 -2.81 5.51
N ARG A 79 7.61 -3.38 5.83
CA ARG A 79 7.73 -4.60 6.64
C ARG A 79 7.09 -4.43 8.01
N THR A 80 7.42 -3.35 8.71
CA THR A 80 6.88 -3.05 10.05
C THR A 80 5.36 -2.93 10.04
N LEU A 81 4.80 -2.26 9.03
CA LEU A 81 3.35 -2.12 8.88
C LEU A 81 2.69 -3.47 8.58
N MET A 82 3.29 -4.27 7.71
CA MET A 82 2.79 -5.60 7.34
C MET A 82 2.80 -6.56 8.53
N ASP A 83 3.91 -6.61 9.28
CA ASP A 83 4.07 -7.46 10.47
C ASP A 83 3.10 -7.05 11.59
N ALA A 84 2.73 -5.79 11.67
CA ALA A 84 1.72 -5.30 12.59
C ALA A 84 0.27 -5.65 12.17
N GLY A 85 0.08 -6.22 10.99
CA GLY A 85 -1.24 -6.57 10.45
C GLY A 85 -1.99 -5.41 9.81
N ALA A 86 -1.30 -4.36 9.38
CA ALA A 86 -1.91 -3.23 8.71
C ALA A 86 -2.45 -3.61 7.32
N THR A 87 -3.58 -3.04 6.93
CA THR A 87 -4.04 -3.07 5.55
C THR A 87 -3.26 -2.06 4.74
N ILE A 88 -2.48 -2.52 3.77
CA ILE A 88 -1.59 -1.70 2.94
C ILE A 88 -2.08 -1.73 1.49
N ALA A 89 -2.28 -0.56 0.91
CA ALA A 89 -2.39 -0.36 -0.53
C ALA A 89 -1.05 0.20 -1.03
N LEU A 90 -0.28 -0.61 -1.75
CA LEU A 90 0.96 -0.14 -2.36
C LEU A 90 0.62 0.75 -3.55
N GLY A 91 1.26 1.90 -3.66
CA GLY A 91 0.98 2.92 -4.66
C GLY A 91 2.23 3.56 -5.24
N ALA A 92 2.07 4.21 -6.39
CA ALA A 92 3.13 4.97 -7.07
C ALA A 92 3.04 6.49 -6.83
N ASP A 93 1.99 6.94 -6.11
CA ASP A 93 1.66 8.36 -5.94
C ASP A 93 1.44 9.03 -7.31
N ASP A 94 2.26 10.01 -7.69
CA ASP A 94 2.26 10.62 -9.01
C ASP A 94 3.38 10.02 -9.90
N PRO A 95 3.05 9.10 -10.82
CA PRO A 95 4.05 8.44 -11.65
C PRO A 95 4.84 9.39 -12.56
N LEU A 96 4.25 10.54 -12.94
CA LEU A 96 4.92 11.52 -13.78
C LEU A 96 5.90 12.37 -12.97
N LEU A 97 5.53 12.73 -11.76
CA LEU A 97 6.36 13.55 -10.87
C LEU A 97 7.53 12.73 -10.30
N PHE A 98 7.25 11.52 -9.84
CA PHE A 98 8.24 10.67 -9.17
C PHE A 98 8.92 9.67 -10.11
N LEU A 99 8.60 9.71 -11.43
CA LEU A 99 9.17 8.83 -12.46
C LEU A 99 9.12 7.35 -12.06
N SER A 100 8.06 6.96 -11.38
CA SER A 100 7.90 5.61 -10.83
C SER A 100 6.53 5.04 -11.14
N ARG A 101 6.48 3.75 -11.48
CA ARG A 101 5.24 3.01 -11.75
C ARG A 101 4.93 2.08 -10.58
N LEU A 102 3.70 1.58 -10.54
CA LEU A 102 3.29 0.63 -9.51
C LEU A 102 4.15 -0.64 -9.51
N THR A 103 4.46 -1.20 -10.69
CA THR A 103 5.33 -2.38 -10.81
C THR A 103 6.70 -2.14 -10.17
N ALA A 104 7.30 -0.95 -10.37
CA ALA A 104 8.57 -0.59 -9.76
C ALA A 104 8.52 -0.59 -8.22
N GLN A 105 7.37 -0.30 -7.60
CA GLN A 105 7.23 -0.41 -6.15
C GLN A 105 7.33 -1.87 -5.69
N TYR A 106 6.71 -2.80 -6.41
CA TYR A 106 6.82 -4.24 -6.13
C TYR A 106 8.23 -4.76 -6.37
N GLU A 107 8.88 -4.34 -7.45
CA GLU A 107 10.29 -4.68 -7.75
C GLU A 107 11.21 -4.20 -6.63
N THR A 108 11.04 -2.96 -6.17
CA THR A 108 11.80 -2.40 -5.04
C THR A 108 11.61 -3.23 -3.77
N LEU A 109 10.40 -3.69 -3.46
CA LEU A 109 10.18 -4.54 -2.30
C LEU A 109 10.79 -5.93 -2.48
N ARG A 110 10.76 -6.49 -3.69
CA ARG A 110 11.46 -7.75 -4.02
C ARG A 110 12.96 -7.63 -3.78
N GLU A 111 13.59 -6.54 -4.21
CA GLU A 111 15.00 -6.27 -3.95
C GLU A 111 15.32 -6.15 -2.45
N GLN A 112 14.34 -5.75 -1.63
CA GLN A 112 14.41 -5.71 -0.17
C GLN A 112 14.13 -7.06 0.50
N GLY A 113 13.94 -8.13 -0.28
CA GLY A 113 13.75 -9.49 0.21
C GLY A 113 12.32 -9.88 0.53
N PHE A 114 11.33 -9.16 -0.01
CA PHE A 114 9.94 -9.64 0.00
C PHE A 114 9.79 -10.77 -1.02
N ASP A 115 9.27 -11.90 -0.58
CA ASP A 115 9.00 -13.04 -1.45
C ASP A 115 7.67 -12.91 -2.21
N ASP A 116 7.41 -13.84 -3.13
CA ASP A 116 6.20 -13.81 -3.96
C ASP A 116 4.91 -13.90 -3.12
N ALA A 117 4.93 -14.66 -2.04
CA ALA A 117 3.77 -14.78 -1.15
C ALA A 117 3.48 -13.44 -0.43
N GLU A 118 4.51 -12.74 0.01
CA GLU A 118 4.39 -11.43 0.64
C GLU A 118 3.93 -10.36 -0.36
N LEU A 119 4.46 -10.38 -1.58
CA LEU A 119 4.04 -9.47 -2.65
C LEU A 119 2.59 -9.72 -3.07
N ALA A 120 2.16 -10.98 -3.19
CA ALA A 120 0.77 -11.36 -3.43
C ALA A 120 -0.15 -10.93 -2.28
N ALA A 121 0.31 -11.03 -1.03
CA ALA A 121 -0.43 -10.55 0.14
C ALA A 121 -0.62 -9.02 0.09
N LEU A 122 0.40 -8.25 -0.28
CA LEU A 122 0.31 -6.80 -0.47
C LEU A 122 -0.65 -6.43 -1.62
N ALA A 123 -0.60 -7.16 -2.74
CA ALA A 123 -1.55 -6.96 -3.84
C ALA A 123 -3.00 -7.25 -3.40
N SER A 124 -3.23 -8.34 -2.68
CA SER A 124 -4.53 -8.69 -2.11
C SER A 124 -5.01 -7.65 -1.10
N SER A 125 -4.11 -7.10 -0.29
CA SER A 125 -4.38 -6.01 0.66
C SER A 125 -4.78 -4.72 -0.07
N SER A 126 -4.12 -4.39 -1.19
CA SER A 126 -4.50 -3.26 -2.05
C SER A 126 -5.91 -3.41 -2.62
N VAL A 127 -6.26 -4.61 -3.07
CA VAL A 127 -7.62 -4.95 -3.52
C VAL A 127 -8.62 -4.76 -2.37
N GLU A 128 -8.30 -5.22 -1.16
CA GLU A 128 -9.18 -5.08 0.02
C GLU A 128 -9.41 -3.61 0.36
N ALA A 129 -8.37 -2.79 0.37
CA ALA A 129 -8.44 -1.35 0.63
C ALA A 129 -9.25 -0.58 -0.42
N SER A 130 -9.45 -1.14 -1.61
CA SER A 130 -10.17 -0.49 -2.71
C SER A 130 -11.65 -0.26 -2.38
N PHE A 131 -12.30 0.63 -3.12
CA PHE A 131 -13.75 0.85 -3.05
C PHE A 131 -14.52 0.05 -4.12
N ALA A 132 -13.87 -0.95 -4.72
CA ALA A 132 -14.50 -1.86 -5.65
C ALA A 132 -15.61 -2.69 -4.97
N ASP A 133 -16.56 -3.16 -5.76
CA ASP A 133 -17.59 -4.07 -5.29
C ASP A 133 -17.01 -5.45 -4.90
N GLY A 134 -17.78 -6.21 -4.12
CA GLY A 134 -17.32 -7.48 -3.61
C GLY A 134 -17.09 -8.57 -4.69
N ALA A 135 -17.76 -8.47 -5.85
CA ALA A 135 -17.55 -9.43 -6.94
C ALA A 135 -16.19 -9.16 -7.61
N SER A 136 -15.91 -7.90 -7.94
CA SER A 136 -14.63 -7.47 -8.49
C SER A 136 -13.46 -7.84 -7.57
N LYS A 137 -13.59 -7.57 -6.25
CA LYS A 137 -12.56 -7.94 -5.27
C LYS A 137 -12.29 -9.46 -5.26
N ARG A 138 -13.32 -10.28 -5.31
CA ARG A 138 -13.14 -11.75 -5.36
C ARG A 138 -12.40 -12.18 -6.61
N THR A 139 -12.78 -11.65 -7.76
CA THR A 139 -12.12 -11.96 -9.04
C THR A 139 -10.63 -11.61 -8.99
N TRP A 140 -10.30 -10.38 -8.64
CA TRP A 140 -8.90 -9.94 -8.60
C TRP A 140 -8.07 -10.69 -7.56
N LYS A 141 -8.65 -11.03 -6.41
CA LYS A 141 -7.96 -11.86 -5.42
C LYS A 141 -7.71 -13.28 -5.93
N ALA A 142 -8.64 -13.85 -6.70
CA ALA A 142 -8.43 -15.15 -7.33
C ALA A 142 -7.30 -15.09 -8.36
N GLU A 143 -7.27 -14.06 -9.22
CA GLU A 143 -6.19 -13.85 -10.19
C GLU A 143 -4.81 -13.71 -9.52
N ILE A 144 -4.73 -13.01 -8.35
CA ILE A 144 -3.50 -12.93 -7.56
C ILE A 144 -3.07 -14.32 -7.05
N GLN A 145 -4.01 -15.14 -6.61
CA GLN A 145 -3.70 -16.51 -6.15
C GLN A 145 -3.28 -17.42 -7.31
N ASP A 146 -3.92 -17.29 -8.47
CA ASP A 146 -3.55 -18.01 -9.68
C ASP A 146 -2.14 -17.64 -10.13
N TRP A 147 -1.78 -16.34 -10.09
CA TRP A 147 -0.42 -15.87 -10.35
C TRP A 147 0.60 -16.48 -9.36
N LEU A 148 0.29 -16.49 -8.07
CA LEU A 148 1.19 -17.05 -7.04
C LEU A 148 1.38 -18.57 -7.21
N ALA A 149 0.36 -19.27 -7.72
CA ALA A 149 0.41 -20.71 -7.96
C ALA A 149 1.03 -21.08 -9.32
N ALA A 150 1.25 -20.11 -10.21
CA ALA A 150 1.84 -20.37 -11.52
C ALA A 150 3.30 -20.81 -11.39
N ASP A 151 3.69 -21.80 -12.16
CA ASP A 151 5.07 -22.24 -12.24
C ASP A 151 5.86 -21.26 -13.12
N PRO A 152 6.89 -20.55 -12.60
CA PRO A 152 7.66 -19.60 -13.38
C PRO A 152 8.40 -20.23 -14.59
N SER A 153 8.53 -21.56 -14.65
CA SER A 153 9.13 -22.25 -15.80
C SER A 153 8.24 -22.27 -17.05
N ASN A 154 6.95 -21.89 -16.94
CA ASN A 154 6.04 -21.81 -18.08
C ASN A 154 6.01 -20.47 -18.79
N ASP A 155 6.63 -19.41 -18.25
CA ASP A 155 6.62 -18.06 -18.86
C ASP A 155 7.66 -17.90 -19.99
N ASP A 156 8.69 -18.74 -20.04
CA ASP A 156 9.75 -18.66 -21.07
C ASP A 156 9.26 -19.02 -22.50
N ASP A 157 8.10 -19.69 -22.63
CA ASP A 157 7.54 -20.08 -23.93
C ASP A 157 6.65 -18.98 -24.59
N ALA A 158 6.24 -17.95 -23.84
CA ALA A 158 5.35 -16.90 -24.36
C ALA A 158 6.11 -15.82 -25.16
N GLU A 159 7.37 -15.57 -24.88
CA GLU A 159 8.18 -14.57 -25.62
C GLU A 159 8.77 -15.10 -26.95
N ALA A 160 8.78 -16.41 -27.15
CA ALA A 160 9.38 -17.01 -28.35
C ALA A 160 8.47 -16.96 -29.60
N HIS A 161 7.23 -16.53 -29.50
CA HIS A 161 6.25 -16.56 -30.61
C HIS A 161 5.79 -15.17 -31.09
N GLY A 162 6.49 -14.11 -30.74
CA GLY A 162 6.18 -12.71 -31.10
C GLY A 162 7.29 -12.03 -31.91
N ALA A 163 7.78 -12.67 -32.96
CA ALA A 163 8.66 -12.03 -33.96
C ALA A 163 8.01 -11.99 -35.33
#